data_98f6e8749d505104b8fd6fc21b5d6d74
#
_entry.id   98f6e8749d505104b8fd6fc21b5d6d74
#
_cell.length_a   1.000
_cell.length_b   1.000
_cell.length_c   1.000
_cell.angle_alpha   90.00
_cell.angle_beta   90.00
_cell.angle_gamma   90.00
#
_symmetry.space_group_name_H-M   'P 1'
#
loop_
_entity.id
_entity.type
_entity.pdbx_description
1 polymer ?
#
loop_
_entity_poly.entity_id
_entity_poly.type
_entity_poly.pdbx_seq_one_letter_code
_entity_poly.pdbx_strand_id
1 'polypeptide(L)'
;MTTLLLDSHVLHWWSAEPDRLSQPARRAIREADELAVATISWFELAWLAAHERIVLSIPVRAWLEGLAQQVRSVPATPAVAATAVSLPASFPGDPADRLIFSTAIEKGWQLVTKDDRLRRHRHPRKITVW
;
A
#
# COMPACT_ATOMS: atom_id res chain seq x y z
N MET A 1 -10.43 -16.49 -4.05
CA MET A 1 -10.58 -15.22 -3.33
C MET A 1 -9.49 -14.26 -3.75
N THR A 2 -9.84 -13.00 -4.01
CA THR A 2 -8.89 -11.97 -4.47
C THR A 2 -8.61 -11.00 -3.35
N THR A 3 -7.34 -10.90 -2.95
CA THR A 3 -6.86 -9.90 -2.00
C THR A 3 -5.95 -8.93 -2.73
N LEU A 4 -6.17 -7.62 -2.54
CA LEU A 4 -5.30 -6.58 -3.07
C LEU A 4 -4.56 -5.90 -1.93
N LEU A 5 -3.29 -5.62 -2.15
CA LEU A 5 -2.49 -4.78 -1.24
C LEU A 5 -2.58 -3.34 -1.73
N LEU A 6 -2.88 -2.41 -0.83
CA LEU A 6 -2.98 -0.99 -1.16
C LEU A 6 -1.72 -0.27 -0.67
N ASP A 7 -1.12 0.54 -1.53
CA ASP A 7 -0.07 1.46 -1.11
C ASP A 7 -0.67 2.52 -0.18
N SER A 8 0.15 3.17 0.62
CA SER A 8 -0.32 4.10 1.67
C SER A 8 -1.21 5.22 1.11
N HIS A 9 -0.77 5.88 0.03
CA HIS A 9 -1.57 6.95 -0.57
C HIS A 9 -2.87 6.44 -1.19
N VAL A 10 -2.88 5.19 -1.70
CA VAL A 10 -4.09 4.59 -2.26
C VAL A 10 -5.12 4.33 -1.17
N LEU A 11 -4.69 3.84 -0.01
CA LEU A 11 -5.58 3.66 1.13
C LEU A 11 -6.24 4.99 1.53
N HIS A 12 -5.43 6.06 1.61
CA HIS A 12 -5.96 7.38 1.95
C HIS A 12 -6.97 7.86 0.90
N TRP A 13 -6.64 7.79 -0.39
CA TRP A 13 -7.54 8.25 -1.44
C TRP A 13 -8.81 7.42 -1.50
N TRP A 14 -8.69 6.10 -1.37
CA TRP A 14 -9.85 5.22 -1.35
C TRP A 14 -10.85 5.60 -0.25
N SER A 15 -10.35 5.96 0.92
CA SER A 15 -11.20 6.30 2.07
C SER A 15 -11.74 7.74 2.03
N ALA A 16 -10.98 8.69 1.47
CA ALA A 16 -11.30 10.12 1.60
C ALA A 16 -11.43 10.85 0.26
N GLU A 17 -10.74 10.43 -0.79
CA GLU A 17 -10.68 11.13 -2.07
C GLU A 17 -10.70 10.13 -3.23
N PRO A 18 -11.78 9.32 -3.38
CA PRO A 18 -11.80 8.24 -4.36
C PRO A 18 -11.65 8.70 -5.81
N ASP A 19 -11.96 9.97 -6.10
CA ASP A 19 -11.79 10.51 -7.45
C ASP A 19 -10.33 10.59 -7.88
N ARG A 20 -9.39 10.51 -6.94
CA ARG A 20 -7.95 10.48 -7.25
C ARG A 20 -7.48 9.11 -7.73
N LEU A 21 -8.29 8.09 -7.57
CA LEU A 21 -7.96 6.75 -8.06
C LEU A 21 -8.24 6.66 -9.55
N SER A 22 -7.36 5.97 -10.28
CA SER A 22 -7.60 5.70 -11.70
C SER A 22 -8.77 4.74 -11.89
N GLN A 23 -9.31 4.67 -13.10
CA GLN A 23 -10.39 3.72 -13.42
C GLN A 23 -9.98 2.27 -13.15
N PRO A 24 -8.79 1.80 -13.62
CA PRO A 24 -8.36 0.44 -13.31
C PRO A 24 -8.20 0.17 -11.83
N ALA A 25 -7.67 1.15 -11.06
CA ALA A 25 -7.52 1.01 -9.61
C ALA A 25 -8.89 0.86 -8.93
N ARG A 26 -9.85 1.72 -9.27
CA ARG A 26 -11.20 1.65 -8.72
C ARG A 26 -11.88 0.31 -9.04
N ARG A 27 -11.72 -0.15 -10.29
CA ARG A 27 -12.30 -1.44 -10.69
C ARG A 27 -11.68 -2.59 -9.89
N ALA A 28 -10.36 -2.62 -9.78
CA ALA A 28 -9.68 -3.69 -9.05
C ALA A 28 -10.12 -3.73 -7.59
N ILE A 29 -10.20 -2.56 -6.94
CA ILE A 29 -10.65 -2.47 -5.55
C ILE A 29 -12.10 -2.94 -5.39
N ARG A 30 -12.97 -2.53 -6.30
CA ARG A 30 -14.39 -2.90 -6.25
C ARG A 30 -14.60 -4.40 -6.43
N GLU A 31 -13.78 -5.04 -7.27
CA GLU A 31 -13.88 -6.47 -7.58
C GLU A 31 -13.15 -7.36 -6.57
N ALA A 32 -12.31 -6.77 -5.71
CA ALA A 32 -11.56 -7.55 -4.73
C ALA A 32 -12.46 -8.06 -3.60
N ASP A 33 -12.16 -9.27 -3.12
CA ASP A 33 -12.85 -9.83 -1.97
C ASP A 33 -12.33 -9.24 -0.66
N GLU A 34 -11.04 -8.87 -0.63
CA GLU A 34 -10.39 -8.34 0.56
C GLU A 34 -9.36 -7.29 0.17
N LEU A 35 -9.28 -6.23 0.98
CA LEU A 35 -8.25 -5.20 0.86
C LEU A 35 -7.28 -5.35 2.03
N ALA A 36 -5.99 -5.20 1.76
CA ALA A 36 -4.95 -5.31 2.76
C ALA A 36 -3.96 -4.16 2.64
N VAL A 37 -3.28 -3.87 3.73
CA VAL A 37 -2.17 -2.92 3.77
C VAL A 37 -1.01 -3.52 4.56
N ALA A 38 0.21 -3.20 4.15
CA ALA A 38 1.38 -3.50 4.95
C ALA A 38 1.38 -2.62 6.20
N THR A 39 1.76 -3.16 7.36
CA THR A 39 1.69 -2.40 8.62
C THR A 39 2.54 -1.13 8.61
N ILE A 40 3.60 -1.07 7.79
CA ILE A 40 4.40 0.15 7.65
C ILE A 40 3.55 1.33 7.12
N SER A 41 2.47 1.05 6.40
CA SER A 41 1.59 2.11 5.88
C SER A 41 0.93 2.91 6.99
N TRP A 42 0.66 2.30 8.14
CA TRP A 42 0.11 3.05 9.27
C TRP A 42 1.07 4.13 9.75
N PHE A 43 2.36 3.81 9.82
CA PHE A 43 3.38 4.79 10.17
C PHE A 43 3.46 5.90 9.12
N GLU A 44 3.47 5.55 7.84
CA GLU A 44 3.53 6.55 6.77
C GLU A 44 2.34 7.51 6.82
N LEU A 45 1.13 6.99 7.01
CA LEU A 45 -0.06 7.82 7.08
C LEU A 45 -0.04 8.73 8.32
N ALA A 46 0.39 8.20 9.47
CA ALA A 46 0.54 8.98 10.70
C ALA A 46 1.57 10.10 10.50
N TRP A 47 2.68 9.79 9.83
CA TRP A 47 3.73 10.77 9.55
C TRP A 47 3.20 11.90 8.66
N LEU A 48 2.46 11.55 7.60
CA LEU A 48 1.86 12.55 6.71
C LEU A 48 0.88 13.45 7.45
N ALA A 49 0.07 12.89 8.33
CA ALA A 49 -0.86 13.68 9.13
C ALA A 49 -0.12 14.60 10.12
N ALA A 50 0.94 14.09 10.74
CA ALA A 50 1.75 14.88 11.69
C ALA A 50 2.47 16.05 11.02
N HIS A 51 2.78 15.92 9.72
CA HIS A 51 3.44 16.95 8.92
C HIS A 51 2.46 17.74 8.04
N GLU A 52 1.18 17.66 8.36
CA GLU A 52 0.10 18.43 7.70
C GLU A 52 0.00 18.16 6.18
N ARG A 53 0.52 17.02 5.72
CA ARG A 53 0.35 16.57 4.34
C ARG A 53 -1.02 15.96 4.12
N ILE A 54 -1.64 15.47 5.20
CA ILE A 54 -3.03 15.04 5.26
C ILE A 54 -3.67 15.84 6.39
N VAL A 55 -4.78 16.53 6.09
CA VAL A 55 -5.49 17.34 7.08
C VAL A 55 -6.65 16.52 7.64
N LEU A 56 -6.66 16.33 8.96
CA LEU A 56 -7.66 15.54 9.65
C LEU A 56 -8.55 16.41 10.51
N SER A 57 -9.84 16.04 10.62
CA SER A 57 -10.78 16.66 11.54
C SER A 57 -10.93 15.89 12.86
N ILE A 58 -10.26 14.75 12.98
CA ILE A 58 -10.26 13.88 14.18
C ILE A 58 -8.82 13.55 14.54
N PRO A 59 -8.58 13.06 15.77
CA PRO A 59 -7.23 12.65 16.17
C PRO A 59 -6.67 11.55 15.26
N VAL A 60 -5.36 11.60 15.00
CA VAL A 60 -4.67 10.65 14.12
C VAL A 60 -4.96 9.19 14.53
N ARG A 61 -4.87 8.90 15.82
CA ARG A 61 -5.12 7.53 16.30
C ARG A 61 -6.51 7.02 15.94
N ALA A 62 -7.54 7.85 16.16
CA ALA A 62 -8.92 7.49 15.85
C ALA A 62 -9.11 7.25 14.35
N TRP A 63 -8.49 8.08 13.52
CA TRP A 63 -8.54 7.95 12.08
C TRP A 63 -7.93 6.63 11.62
N LEU A 64 -6.71 6.31 12.09
CA LEU A 64 -6.03 5.07 11.71
C LEU A 64 -6.77 3.84 12.21
N GLU A 65 -7.29 3.87 13.44
CA GLU A 65 -8.07 2.75 13.97
C GLU A 65 -9.35 2.51 13.18
N GLY A 66 -9.99 3.58 12.71
CA GLY A 66 -11.16 3.48 11.84
C GLY A 66 -10.82 2.83 10.49
N LEU A 67 -9.71 3.23 9.87
CA LEU A 67 -9.24 2.61 8.63
C LEU A 67 -8.89 1.14 8.85
N ALA A 68 -8.26 0.81 9.95
CA ALA A 68 -7.82 -0.55 10.26
C ALA A 68 -9.00 -1.54 10.41
N GLN A 69 -10.20 -1.05 10.65
CA GLN A 69 -11.39 -1.89 10.68
C GLN A 69 -11.89 -2.27 9.28
N GLN A 70 -11.47 -1.53 8.26
CA GLN A 70 -11.94 -1.73 6.88
C GLN A 70 -10.98 -2.54 6.02
N VAL A 71 -9.73 -2.69 6.45
CA VAL A 71 -8.70 -3.38 5.69
C VAL A 71 -7.92 -4.32 6.61
N ARG A 72 -7.33 -5.36 6.01
CA ARG A 72 -6.47 -6.29 6.74
C ARG A 72 -5.07 -5.71 6.88
N SER A 73 -4.53 -5.69 8.10
CA SER A 73 -3.14 -5.30 8.36
C SER A 73 -2.23 -6.52 8.20
N VAL A 74 -1.17 -6.38 7.41
CA VAL A 74 -0.23 -7.48 7.13
C VAL A 74 1.15 -7.09 7.64
N PRO A 75 1.68 -7.78 8.66
CA PRO A 75 2.97 -7.45 9.22
C PRO A 75 4.12 -7.85 8.31
N ALA A 76 5.24 -7.15 8.44
CA ALA A 76 6.48 -7.55 7.80
C ALA A 76 7.02 -8.80 8.50
N THR A 77 7.15 -9.89 7.73
CA THR A 77 7.71 -11.15 8.22
C THR A 77 9.21 -11.23 7.90
N PRO A 78 9.95 -12.19 8.45
CA PRO A 78 11.34 -12.42 8.02
C PRO A 78 11.46 -12.63 6.51
N ALA A 79 10.51 -13.34 5.89
CA ALA A 79 10.51 -13.55 4.44
C ALA A 79 10.36 -12.23 3.69
N VAL A 80 9.43 -11.38 4.12
CA VAL A 80 9.23 -10.05 3.52
C VAL A 80 10.50 -9.22 3.65
N ALA A 81 11.13 -9.21 4.83
CA ALA A 81 12.35 -8.45 5.06
C ALA A 81 13.49 -8.93 4.16
N ALA A 82 13.67 -10.25 4.03
CA ALA A 82 14.69 -10.83 3.17
C ALA A 82 14.48 -10.45 1.71
N THR A 83 13.24 -10.54 1.23
CA THR A 83 12.88 -10.16 -0.14
C THR A 83 13.12 -8.67 -0.36
N ALA A 84 12.78 -7.82 0.61
CA ALA A 84 12.96 -6.37 0.51
C ALA A 84 14.43 -5.98 0.29
N VAL A 85 15.37 -6.59 1.02
CA VAL A 85 16.79 -6.27 0.84
C VAL A 85 17.36 -6.89 -0.43
N SER A 86 16.72 -7.92 -0.99
CA SER A 86 17.18 -8.57 -2.21
C SER A 86 16.68 -7.90 -3.50
N LEU A 87 15.78 -6.92 -3.39
CA LEU A 87 15.35 -6.16 -4.56
C LEU A 87 16.54 -5.46 -5.19
N PRO A 88 16.58 -5.33 -6.53
CA PRO A 88 17.75 -4.77 -7.22
C PRO A 88 18.01 -3.32 -6.82
N ALA A 89 19.26 -2.86 -7.02
CA ALA A 89 19.66 -1.50 -6.72
C ALA A 89 18.86 -0.46 -7.51
N SER A 90 18.31 -0.85 -8.67
CA SER A 90 17.44 0.01 -9.48
C SER A 90 16.06 0.25 -8.86
N PHE A 91 15.65 -0.58 -7.90
CA PHE A 91 14.40 -0.38 -7.17
C PHE A 91 14.59 0.77 -6.16
N PRO A 92 13.54 1.58 -5.89
CA PRO A 92 13.66 2.68 -4.93
C PRO A 92 14.27 2.24 -3.60
N GLY A 93 15.11 3.11 -3.03
CA GLY A 93 15.81 2.81 -1.79
C GLY A 93 14.98 3.00 -0.52
N ASP A 94 13.80 3.61 -0.61
CA ASP A 94 12.95 3.85 0.53
C ASP A 94 12.54 2.53 1.19
N PRO A 95 12.82 2.33 2.49
CA PRO A 95 12.49 1.07 3.17
C PRO A 95 11.00 0.73 3.15
N ALA A 96 10.14 1.72 3.29
CA ALA A 96 8.69 1.49 3.27
C ALA A 96 8.24 0.96 1.90
N ASP A 97 8.72 1.57 0.80
CA ASP A 97 8.42 1.11 -0.55
C ASP A 97 8.87 -0.34 -0.76
N ARG A 98 10.08 -0.66 -0.29
CA ARG A 98 10.62 -2.02 -0.41
C ARG A 98 9.80 -3.03 0.38
N LEU A 99 9.37 -2.68 1.58
CA LEU A 99 8.57 -3.56 2.43
C LEU A 99 7.16 -3.77 1.85
N ILE A 100 6.53 -2.72 1.34
CA ILE A 100 5.20 -2.82 0.73
C ILE A 100 5.26 -3.70 -0.52
N PHE A 101 6.20 -3.43 -1.42
CA PHE A 101 6.34 -4.21 -2.65
C PHE A 101 6.64 -5.67 -2.37
N SER A 102 7.54 -5.94 -1.41
CA SER A 102 7.92 -7.29 -1.03
C SER A 102 6.79 -8.04 -0.35
N THR A 103 5.91 -7.35 0.38
CA THR A 103 4.71 -7.96 0.93
C THR A 103 3.83 -8.50 -0.19
N ALA A 104 3.63 -7.73 -1.24
CA ALA A 104 2.85 -8.17 -2.40
C ALA A 104 3.50 -9.40 -3.06
N ILE A 105 4.83 -9.40 -3.21
CA ILE A 105 5.55 -10.55 -3.78
C ILE A 105 5.32 -11.82 -2.93
N GLU A 106 5.58 -11.71 -1.62
CA GLU A 106 5.51 -12.88 -0.72
C GLU A 106 4.09 -13.42 -0.57
N LYS A 107 3.09 -12.56 -0.64
CA LYS A 107 1.69 -12.98 -0.57
C LYS A 107 1.11 -13.41 -1.92
N GLY A 108 1.79 -13.11 -3.02
CA GLY A 108 1.27 -13.38 -4.36
C GLY A 108 0.09 -12.47 -4.72
N TRP A 109 0.03 -11.27 -4.16
CA TRP A 109 -1.04 -10.30 -4.42
C TRP A 109 -0.60 -9.22 -5.39
N GLN A 110 -1.57 -8.56 -6.01
CA GLN A 110 -1.30 -7.35 -6.75
C GLN A 110 -1.25 -6.16 -5.78
N LEU A 111 -0.42 -5.18 -6.11
CA LEU A 111 -0.26 -3.93 -5.37
C LEU A 111 -0.92 -2.79 -6.15
N VAL A 112 -1.88 -2.11 -5.54
CA VAL A 112 -2.47 -0.92 -6.13
C VAL A 112 -1.62 0.29 -5.72
N THR A 113 -0.98 0.92 -6.70
CA THR A 113 -0.10 2.07 -6.47
C THR A 113 -0.06 2.98 -7.68
N LYS A 114 0.03 4.30 -7.42
CA LYS A 114 0.28 5.30 -8.47
C LYS A 114 1.77 5.52 -8.69
N ASP A 115 2.63 5.10 -7.78
CA ASP A 115 4.07 5.38 -7.84
C ASP A 115 4.71 4.75 -9.08
N ASP A 116 5.14 5.59 -10.03
CA ASP A 116 5.76 5.14 -11.27
C ASP A 116 7.03 4.33 -11.05
N ARG A 117 7.76 4.61 -9.98
CA ARG A 117 9.01 3.90 -9.68
C ARG A 117 8.71 2.45 -9.33
N LEU A 118 7.60 2.18 -8.61
CA LEU A 118 7.17 0.83 -8.29
C LEU A 118 6.54 0.15 -9.50
N ARG A 119 5.74 0.91 -10.26
CA ARG A 119 5.02 0.39 -11.43
C ARG A 119 5.97 -0.07 -12.55
N ARG A 120 7.13 0.53 -12.66
CA ARG A 120 8.14 0.16 -13.67
C ARG A 120 8.88 -1.12 -13.35
N HIS A 121 8.89 -1.54 -12.09
CA HIS A 121 9.58 -2.77 -11.69
C HIS A 121 8.72 -4.00 -12.00
N ARG A 122 9.30 -5.01 -12.64
CA ARG A 122 8.62 -6.28 -12.96
C ARG A 122 9.27 -7.43 -12.22
N HIS A 123 8.50 -8.17 -11.41
CA HIS A 123 9.01 -9.28 -10.62
C HIS A 123 7.98 -10.41 -10.51
N PRO A 124 8.27 -11.53 -11.09
CA PRO A 124 8.88 -11.80 -12.39
C PRO A 124 7.99 -11.28 -13.51
N ARG A 125 6.85 -10.78 -13.13
CA ARG A 125 5.83 -10.15 -13.98
C ARG A 125 5.34 -8.88 -13.30
N LYS A 126 4.56 -8.10 -14.01
CA LYS A 126 3.98 -6.90 -13.44
C LYS A 126 2.96 -7.28 -12.36
N ILE A 127 3.14 -6.76 -11.14
CA ILE A 127 2.25 -7.01 -10.02
C ILE A 127 1.48 -5.76 -9.58
N THR A 128 1.71 -4.62 -10.23
CA THR A 128 1.06 -3.36 -9.87
C THR A 128 -0.18 -3.09 -10.72
N VAL A 129 -1.15 -2.39 -10.12
CA VAL A 129 -2.36 -1.91 -10.79
C VAL A 129 -2.51 -0.42 -10.54
N TRP A 130 -2.82 0.30 -11.61
CA TRP A 130 -3.20 1.71 -11.51
C TRP A 130 -4.09 2.12 -12.68
#